data_27d5985763ac5072caeffc7ff3dc213a
#
_entry.id   27d5985763ac5072caeffc7ff3dc213a
#
_cell.length_a   1.000
_cell.length_b   1.000
_cell.length_c   1.000
_cell.angle_alpha   90.00
_cell.angle_beta   90.00
_cell.angle_gamma   90.00
#
_symmetry.space_group_name_H-M   'P 1'
#
loop_
_entity.id
_entity.type
_entity.pdbx_description
1 polymer ?
#
loop_
_entity_poly.entity_id
_entity_poly.type
_entity_poly.pdbx_seq_one_letter_code
_entity_poly.pdbx_strand_id
1 'polypeptide(L)'
;MSEKKLLILLHGYGANGMDLMPIGDYIKNAVTRFDLDYFAPDAFEVCDSNPNGFQWFQLSPDRNYSYNNEVHNVSAKVMSDIVVPEAKKRQIKISDVILCGFSQGGMIALSTMLTTKDKPLAAICLSGLLMNDINPKGQTQSNILIMHGEEDNVLPINFYYKTKQQLDDQGIKYQAKSYPNLGHSISQEELNDLVIFLENL
;
A
#
# COMPACT_ATOMS: atom_id res chain seq x y z
N MET A 1 13.41 -25.55 1.65
CA MET A 1 12.66 -24.64 2.55
C MET A 1 12.04 -23.59 1.65
N SER A 2 10.73 -23.32 1.76
CA SER A 2 10.06 -22.25 1.02
C SER A 2 10.66 -20.91 1.41
N GLU A 3 10.78 -20.00 0.46
CA GLU A 3 11.27 -18.65 0.70
C GLU A 3 10.27 -17.90 1.60
N LYS A 4 10.77 -17.21 2.63
CA LYS A 4 9.91 -16.46 3.56
C LYS A 4 9.68 -15.05 3.08
N LYS A 5 8.44 -14.59 3.12
CA LYS A 5 8.06 -13.22 2.79
C LYS A 5 7.22 -12.59 3.91
N LEU A 6 7.27 -11.28 4.01
CA LEU A 6 6.49 -10.51 4.98
C LEU A 6 5.55 -9.55 4.25
N LEU A 7 4.26 -9.69 4.47
CA LEU A 7 3.23 -8.74 4.03
C LEU A 7 2.96 -7.72 5.15
N ILE A 8 3.17 -6.45 4.90
CA ILE A 8 2.80 -5.37 5.80
C ILE A 8 1.55 -4.69 5.26
N LEU A 9 0.49 -4.70 6.07
CA LEU A 9 -0.82 -4.16 5.73
C LEU A 9 -1.01 -2.77 6.36
N LEU A 10 -1.20 -1.75 5.54
CA LEU A 10 -1.34 -0.36 5.95
C LEU A 10 -2.81 0.08 5.79
N HIS A 11 -3.47 0.38 6.91
CA HIS A 11 -4.90 0.70 6.94
C HIS A 11 -5.22 2.10 6.38
N GLY A 12 -6.50 2.37 6.13
CA GLY A 12 -7.01 3.66 5.70
C GLY A 12 -7.13 4.68 6.84
N TYR A 13 -7.43 5.93 6.49
CA TYR A 13 -7.67 7.03 7.43
C TYR A 13 -8.83 6.69 8.38
N GLY A 14 -8.62 6.85 9.67
CA GLY A 14 -9.62 6.60 10.72
C GLY A 14 -9.87 5.12 11.06
N ALA A 15 -9.11 4.21 10.47
CA ALA A 15 -9.11 2.78 10.75
C ALA A 15 -7.94 2.40 11.68
N ASN A 16 -7.68 1.11 11.86
CA ASN A 16 -6.58 0.57 12.63
C ASN A 16 -6.07 -0.74 12.01
N GLY A 17 -4.96 -1.29 12.52
CA GLY A 17 -4.36 -2.51 11.99
C GLY A 17 -5.27 -3.73 12.12
N MET A 18 -6.09 -3.81 13.16
CA MET A 18 -7.00 -4.95 13.37
C MET A 18 -8.05 -5.07 12.26
N ASP A 19 -8.46 -3.95 11.63
CA ASP A 19 -9.42 -3.94 10.53
C ASP A 19 -8.90 -4.70 9.29
N LEU A 20 -7.57 -4.81 9.14
CA LEU A 20 -6.93 -5.51 8.02
C LEU A 20 -6.51 -6.96 8.34
N MET A 21 -6.62 -7.41 9.59
CA MET A 21 -6.23 -8.77 9.96
C MET A 21 -7.00 -9.85 9.19
N PRO A 22 -8.33 -9.75 8.98
CA PRO A 22 -9.05 -10.75 8.19
C PRO A 22 -8.54 -10.84 6.74
N ILE A 23 -8.09 -9.72 6.16
CA ILE A 23 -7.48 -9.68 4.84
C ILE A 23 -6.11 -10.36 4.86
N GLY A 24 -5.30 -10.08 5.89
CA GLY A 24 -4.02 -10.75 6.11
C GLY A 24 -4.15 -12.26 6.23
N ASP A 25 -5.11 -12.73 7.02
CA ASP A 25 -5.40 -14.15 7.18
C ASP A 25 -5.84 -14.80 5.85
N TYR A 26 -6.70 -14.12 5.10
CA TYR A 26 -7.14 -14.61 3.79
C TYR A 26 -5.94 -14.76 2.84
N ILE A 27 -5.14 -13.72 2.67
CA ILE A 27 -3.98 -13.72 1.76
C ILE A 27 -2.97 -14.78 2.17
N LYS A 28 -2.62 -14.83 3.46
CA LYS A 28 -1.67 -15.82 4.01
C LYS A 28 -2.09 -17.26 3.73
N ASN A 29 -3.38 -17.56 3.85
CA ASN A 29 -3.91 -18.90 3.60
C ASN A 29 -4.06 -19.24 2.12
N ALA A 30 -4.21 -18.24 1.25
CA ALA A 30 -4.42 -18.43 -0.18
C ALA A 30 -3.10 -18.51 -0.99
N VAL A 31 -2.06 -17.80 -0.54
CA VAL A 31 -0.74 -17.83 -1.21
C VAL A 31 0.00 -19.11 -0.87
N THR A 32 0.48 -19.80 -1.91
CA THR A 32 1.16 -21.11 -1.79
C THR A 32 2.62 -21.10 -2.23
N ARG A 33 3.02 -20.10 -3.04
CA ARG A 33 4.34 -20.00 -3.65
C ARG A 33 5.48 -19.85 -2.63
N PHE A 34 5.23 -19.16 -1.52
CA PHE A 34 6.22 -18.89 -0.46
C PHE A 34 5.56 -18.93 0.93
N ASP A 35 6.38 -19.04 1.96
CA ASP A 35 5.93 -18.96 3.35
C ASP A 35 5.66 -17.49 3.70
N LEU A 36 4.37 -17.09 3.69
CA LEU A 36 3.94 -15.72 3.93
C LEU A 36 3.54 -15.52 5.39
N ASP A 37 4.22 -14.59 6.06
CA ASP A 37 3.75 -14.00 7.31
C ASP A 37 3.22 -12.59 7.06
N TYR A 38 2.40 -12.04 7.96
CA TYR A 38 1.91 -10.70 7.82
C TYR A 38 1.95 -9.91 9.13
N PHE A 39 1.91 -8.58 9.00
CA PHE A 39 1.83 -7.63 10.09
C PHE A 39 0.95 -6.44 9.68
N ALA A 40 0.01 -6.06 10.54
CA ALA A 40 -0.90 -4.95 10.33
C ALA A 40 -0.74 -3.94 11.48
N PRO A 41 0.15 -2.95 11.37
CA PRO A 41 0.36 -1.93 12.39
C PRO A 41 -0.73 -0.88 12.39
N ASP A 42 -0.92 -0.21 13.53
CA ASP A 42 -1.59 1.07 13.60
C ASP A 42 -0.69 2.17 13.02
N ALA A 43 -1.30 3.20 12.44
CA ALA A 43 -0.59 4.38 12.00
C ALA A 43 -0.08 5.21 13.20
N PHE A 44 0.75 6.21 12.92
CA PHE A 44 1.53 6.91 13.96
C PHE A 44 0.72 7.92 14.78
N GLU A 45 -0.42 8.36 14.30
CA GLU A 45 -1.21 9.41 14.91
C GLU A 45 -2.66 8.95 15.13
N VAL A 46 -3.27 9.41 16.24
CA VAL A 46 -4.70 9.26 16.43
C VAL A 46 -5.42 10.10 15.38
N CYS A 47 -6.47 9.55 14.79
CA CYS A 47 -7.18 10.22 13.70
C CYS A 47 -7.99 11.42 14.20
N ASP A 48 -7.86 12.58 13.54
CA ASP A 48 -8.55 13.81 13.91
C ASP A 48 -10.08 13.68 13.88
N SER A 49 -10.61 12.87 12.97
CA SER A 49 -12.05 12.66 12.79
C SER A 49 -12.61 11.44 13.52
N ASN A 50 -11.73 10.55 14.03
CA ASN A 50 -12.11 9.33 14.74
C ASN A 50 -11.12 9.02 15.86
N PRO A 51 -11.41 9.36 17.13
CA PRO A 51 -10.47 9.14 18.24
C PRO A 51 -10.18 7.65 18.56
N ASN A 52 -10.93 6.72 17.97
CA ASN A 52 -10.70 5.28 18.10
C ASN A 52 -9.91 4.68 16.92
N GLY A 53 -9.52 5.50 15.96
CA GLY A 53 -8.73 5.10 14.79
C GLY A 53 -7.49 5.94 14.62
N PHE A 54 -6.69 5.61 13.62
CA PHE A 54 -5.39 6.21 13.37
C PHE A 54 -5.31 6.80 11.96
N GLN A 55 -4.30 7.64 11.75
CA GLN A 55 -3.96 8.25 10.46
C GLN A 55 -2.46 8.24 10.23
N TRP A 56 -2.06 8.05 8.98
CA TRP A 56 -0.65 8.12 8.59
C TRP A 56 -0.17 9.55 8.50
N PHE A 57 -1.05 10.43 8.02
CA PHE A 57 -0.84 11.87 7.91
C PHE A 57 -2.18 12.60 7.94
N GLN A 58 -2.16 13.89 8.27
CA GLN A 58 -3.34 14.74 8.28
C GLN A 58 -3.92 14.90 6.88
N LEU A 59 -5.23 14.76 6.73
CA LEU A 59 -5.92 15.15 5.50
C LEU A 59 -6.27 16.63 5.53
N SER A 60 -5.91 17.38 4.48
CA SER A 60 -6.34 18.77 4.41
C SER A 60 -7.85 18.86 4.19
N PRO A 61 -8.50 19.91 4.75
CA PRO A 61 -9.93 20.12 4.61
C PRO A 61 -10.42 20.22 3.17
N ASP A 62 -9.58 20.72 2.26
CA ASP A 62 -9.85 20.83 0.83
C ASP A 62 -9.53 19.56 0.03
N ARG A 63 -9.09 18.49 0.72
CA ARG A 63 -8.62 17.23 0.11
C ARG A 63 -7.60 17.46 -1.01
N ASN A 64 -6.77 18.47 -0.86
CA ASN A 64 -5.66 18.69 -1.77
C ASN A 64 -4.55 17.67 -1.46
N TYR A 65 -4.42 16.65 -2.30
CA TYR A 65 -3.43 15.57 -2.15
C TYR A 65 -2.03 15.95 -2.65
N SER A 66 -1.64 17.23 -2.51
CA SER A 66 -0.31 17.77 -2.89
C SER A 66 0.73 17.70 -1.75
N TYR A 67 0.51 16.91 -0.71
CA TYR A 67 1.34 16.87 0.52
C TYR A 67 2.61 16.05 0.39
N ASN A 68 3.53 16.47 -0.45
CA ASN A 68 4.72 15.68 -0.74
C ASN A 68 5.66 15.50 0.46
N ASN A 69 5.95 16.57 1.19
CA ASN A 69 6.92 16.50 2.28
C ASN A 69 6.43 15.63 3.44
N GLU A 70 5.14 15.71 3.78
CA GLU A 70 4.57 14.90 4.85
C GLU A 70 4.54 13.43 4.49
N VAL A 71 4.07 13.08 3.28
CA VAL A 71 4.04 11.70 2.80
C VAL A 71 5.44 11.10 2.67
N HIS A 72 6.43 11.89 2.25
CA HIS A 72 7.83 11.46 2.24
C HIS A 72 8.37 11.16 3.63
N ASN A 73 8.10 12.05 4.60
CA ASN A 73 8.53 11.84 5.99
C ASN A 73 7.86 10.61 6.59
N VAL A 74 6.55 10.43 6.34
CA VAL A 74 5.81 9.26 6.81
C VAL A 74 6.32 7.98 6.13
N SER A 75 6.59 8.00 4.84
CA SER A 75 7.17 6.84 4.13
C SER A 75 8.53 6.44 4.68
N ALA A 76 9.39 7.42 4.98
CA ALA A 76 10.67 7.16 5.64
C ALA A 76 10.49 6.58 7.04
N LYS A 77 9.51 7.10 7.80
CA LYS A 77 9.18 6.60 9.14
C LYS A 77 8.57 5.19 9.09
N VAL A 78 7.72 4.88 8.12
CA VAL A 78 7.22 3.51 7.88
C VAL A 78 8.39 2.56 7.63
N MET A 79 9.38 2.96 6.84
CA MET A 79 10.58 2.13 6.65
C MET A 79 11.35 1.94 7.93
N SER A 80 11.69 3.01 8.66
CA SER A 80 12.55 2.94 9.86
C SER A 80 11.87 2.27 11.05
N ASP A 81 10.61 2.55 11.30
CA ASP A 81 9.91 2.22 12.55
C ASP A 81 9.04 0.96 12.42
N ILE A 82 8.67 0.58 11.18
CA ILE A 82 7.81 -0.59 10.92
C ILE A 82 8.54 -1.64 10.07
N VAL A 83 8.93 -1.30 8.84
CA VAL A 83 9.44 -2.30 7.87
C VAL A 83 10.75 -2.92 8.34
N VAL A 84 11.74 -2.10 8.67
CA VAL A 84 13.06 -2.58 9.08
C VAL A 84 13.01 -3.40 10.39
N PRO A 85 12.33 -2.93 11.47
CA PRO A 85 12.23 -3.71 12.71
C PRO A 85 11.48 -5.04 12.52
N GLU A 86 10.36 -5.05 11.79
CA GLU A 86 9.56 -6.26 11.62
C GLU A 86 10.25 -7.29 10.70
N ALA A 87 10.93 -6.84 9.65
CA ALA A 87 11.76 -7.70 8.81
C ALA A 87 12.93 -8.31 9.61
N LYS A 88 13.62 -7.50 10.40
CA LYS A 88 14.72 -7.96 11.28
C LYS A 88 14.23 -8.99 12.31
N LYS A 89 13.13 -8.72 12.98
CA LYS A 89 12.52 -9.64 13.96
C LYS A 89 12.21 -11.01 13.37
N ARG A 90 11.81 -11.07 12.09
CA ARG A 90 11.47 -12.29 11.36
C ARG A 90 12.63 -12.87 10.56
N GLN A 91 13.80 -12.22 10.58
CA GLN A 91 14.97 -12.60 9.78
C GLN A 91 14.67 -12.62 8.26
N ILE A 92 13.89 -11.64 7.80
CA ILE A 92 13.49 -11.44 6.40
C ILE A 92 14.25 -10.24 5.85
N LYS A 93 14.69 -10.29 4.58
CA LYS A 93 15.32 -9.15 3.91
C LYS A 93 14.26 -8.11 3.51
N ILE A 94 14.64 -6.83 3.41
CA ILE A 94 13.74 -5.79 2.91
C ILE A 94 13.23 -6.12 1.50
N SER A 95 14.08 -6.72 0.65
CA SER A 95 13.70 -7.19 -0.68
C SER A 95 12.70 -8.34 -0.71
N ASP A 96 12.30 -8.88 0.44
CA ASP A 96 11.31 -9.92 0.63
C ASP A 96 10.06 -9.39 1.40
N VAL A 97 10.00 -8.07 1.63
CA VAL A 97 8.84 -7.41 2.23
C VAL A 97 7.89 -6.91 1.14
N ILE A 98 6.61 -7.12 1.32
CA ILE A 98 5.51 -6.66 0.47
C ILE A 98 4.73 -5.62 1.26
N LEU A 99 4.52 -4.44 0.69
CA LEU A 99 3.64 -3.42 1.26
C LEU A 99 2.28 -3.49 0.57
N CYS A 100 1.22 -3.62 1.32
CA CYS A 100 -0.14 -3.55 0.80
C CYS A 100 -0.93 -2.55 1.64
N GLY A 101 -1.54 -1.57 1.01
CA GLY A 101 -2.30 -0.56 1.74
C GLY A 101 -3.64 -0.25 1.10
N PHE A 102 -4.60 0.09 1.96
CA PHE A 102 -5.92 0.55 1.57
C PHE A 102 -6.03 2.07 1.75
N SER A 103 -6.57 2.78 0.77
CA SER A 103 -6.83 4.21 0.83
C SER A 103 -5.56 5.00 1.20
N GLN A 104 -5.51 5.68 2.34
CA GLN A 104 -4.33 6.39 2.84
C GLN A 104 -3.12 5.46 2.97
N GLY A 105 -3.32 4.22 3.45
CA GLY A 105 -2.26 3.20 3.50
C GLY A 105 -1.71 2.83 2.13
N GLY A 106 -2.56 2.81 1.08
CA GLY A 106 -2.15 2.61 -0.31
C GLY A 106 -1.26 3.73 -0.83
N MET A 107 -1.56 4.98 -0.47
CA MET A 107 -0.72 6.15 -0.79
C MET A 107 0.68 6.00 -0.18
N ILE A 108 0.75 5.56 1.08
CA ILE A 108 2.02 5.32 1.78
C ILE A 108 2.78 4.13 1.18
N ALA A 109 2.09 3.03 0.83
CA ALA A 109 2.74 1.88 0.20
C ALA A 109 3.43 2.27 -1.12
N LEU A 110 2.74 3.01 -2.01
CA LEU A 110 3.30 3.52 -3.26
C LEU A 110 4.47 4.49 -3.00
N SER A 111 4.27 5.48 -2.12
CA SER A 111 5.30 6.45 -1.81
C SER A 111 6.54 5.78 -1.23
N THR A 112 6.39 4.83 -0.31
CA THR A 112 7.50 4.10 0.29
C THR A 112 8.27 3.32 -0.79
N MET A 113 7.58 2.59 -1.66
CA MET A 113 8.21 1.87 -2.77
C MET A 113 9.02 2.81 -3.68
N LEU A 114 8.50 3.99 -3.98
CA LEU A 114 9.11 4.88 -4.97
C LEU A 114 10.23 5.75 -4.40
N THR A 115 10.16 6.13 -3.11
CA THR A 115 11.05 7.15 -2.53
C THR A 115 12.17 6.60 -1.66
N THR A 116 12.07 5.37 -1.16
CA THR A 116 13.11 4.78 -0.31
C THR A 116 14.24 4.17 -1.14
N LYS A 117 15.43 4.09 -0.55
CA LYS A 117 16.62 3.49 -1.19
C LYS A 117 16.54 1.96 -1.18
N ASP A 118 16.27 1.41 -0.01
CA ASP A 118 16.10 -0.03 0.17
C ASP A 118 14.65 -0.39 -0.20
N LYS A 119 14.50 -1.09 -1.33
CA LYS A 119 13.17 -1.34 -1.91
C LYS A 119 12.53 -2.59 -1.32
N PRO A 120 11.27 -2.51 -0.87
CA PRO A 120 10.42 -3.69 -0.70
C PRO A 120 10.30 -4.49 -2.00
N LEU A 121 9.89 -5.75 -1.90
CA LEU A 121 9.66 -6.64 -3.05
C LEU A 121 8.54 -6.12 -3.95
N ALA A 122 7.44 -5.67 -3.33
CA ALA A 122 6.27 -5.18 -4.03
C ALA A 122 5.53 -4.10 -3.24
N ALA A 123 4.75 -3.27 -3.95
CA ALA A 123 3.77 -2.36 -3.37
C ALA A 123 2.40 -2.57 -4.01
N ILE A 124 1.38 -2.71 -3.19
CA ILE A 124 -0.02 -2.92 -3.58
C ILE A 124 -0.84 -1.77 -3.03
N CYS A 125 -1.53 -1.08 -3.92
CA CYS A 125 -2.37 0.07 -3.60
C CYS A 125 -3.83 -0.25 -3.91
N LEU A 126 -4.64 -0.40 -2.88
CA LEU A 126 -6.08 -0.64 -2.95
C LEU A 126 -6.81 0.68 -2.70
N SER A 127 -7.57 1.17 -3.66
CA SER A 127 -8.35 2.44 -3.57
C SER A 127 -7.54 3.62 -3.00
N GLY A 128 -6.27 3.75 -3.42
CA GLY A 128 -5.39 4.84 -3.08
C GLY A 128 -4.98 5.65 -4.30
N LEU A 129 -3.99 6.50 -4.14
CA LEU A 129 -3.42 7.31 -5.23
C LEU A 129 -1.92 7.55 -5.03
N LEU A 130 -1.22 7.87 -6.11
CA LEU A 130 0.13 8.39 -6.04
C LEU A 130 0.06 9.90 -5.78
N MET A 131 0.66 10.32 -4.66
CA MET A 131 0.75 11.76 -4.34
C MET A 131 1.62 12.48 -5.36
N ASN A 132 1.32 13.76 -5.61
CA ASN A 132 2.05 14.54 -6.62
C ASN A 132 3.56 14.65 -6.28
N ASP A 133 4.39 14.90 -7.31
CA ASP A 133 5.82 15.21 -7.23
C ASP A 133 6.70 14.14 -6.55
N ILE A 134 6.30 12.88 -6.59
CA ILE A 134 7.20 11.81 -6.22
C ILE A 134 8.27 11.67 -7.31
N ASN A 135 9.52 11.89 -6.90
CA ASN A 135 10.68 11.63 -7.75
C ASN A 135 11.26 10.25 -7.38
N PRO A 136 11.08 9.22 -8.22
CA PRO A 136 11.54 7.88 -7.90
C PRO A 136 13.05 7.81 -7.74
N LYS A 137 13.51 7.20 -6.66
CA LYS A 137 14.93 6.95 -6.45
C LYS A 137 15.30 5.58 -7.02
N GLY A 138 15.94 5.61 -8.19
CA GLY A 138 16.84 4.52 -8.61
C GLY A 138 16.20 3.28 -9.21
N GLN A 139 14.95 3.28 -9.77
CA GLN A 139 14.48 2.09 -10.48
C GLN A 139 13.31 2.27 -11.43
N THR A 140 13.43 1.64 -12.60
CA THR A 140 12.39 1.43 -13.61
C THR A 140 11.64 0.10 -13.45
N GLN A 141 12.14 -0.83 -12.63
CA GLN A 141 11.49 -2.12 -12.35
C GLN A 141 11.01 -2.16 -10.91
N SER A 142 9.71 -2.13 -10.72
CA SER A 142 9.04 -2.25 -9.44
C SER A 142 7.83 -3.16 -9.60
N ASN A 143 7.64 -4.11 -8.68
CA ASN A 143 6.43 -4.89 -8.62
C ASN A 143 5.34 -4.05 -7.95
N ILE A 144 4.59 -3.29 -8.75
CA ILE A 144 3.50 -2.42 -8.29
C ILE A 144 2.18 -2.97 -8.83
N LEU A 145 1.19 -3.07 -7.94
CA LEU A 145 -0.20 -3.37 -8.27
C LEU A 145 -1.10 -2.24 -7.78
N ILE A 146 -1.95 -1.72 -8.68
CA ILE A 146 -2.92 -0.67 -8.37
C ILE A 146 -4.31 -1.20 -8.65
N MET A 147 -5.18 -1.15 -7.65
CA MET A 147 -6.55 -1.65 -7.72
C MET A 147 -7.51 -0.58 -7.22
N HIS A 148 -8.68 -0.42 -7.88
CA HIS A 148 -9.59 0.67 -7.56
C HIS A 148 -11.03 0.35 -7.96
N GLY A 149 -11.98 0.72 -7.11
CA GLY A 149 -13.42 0.65 -7.42
C GLY A 149 -13.86 1.77 -8.37
N GLU A 150 -14.62 1.45 -9.41
CA GLU A 150 -15.09 2.45 -10.38
C GLU A 150 -16.16 3.39 -9.81
N GLU A 151 -16.87 2.95 -8.77
CA GLU A 151 -17.90 3.73 -8.06
C GLU A 151 -17.40 4.32 -6.73
N ASP A 152 -16.08 4.45 -6.59
CA ASP A 152 -15.48 5.05 -5.39
C ASP A 152 -15.84 6.53 -5.27
N ASN A 153 -16.66 6.85 -4.26
CA ASN A 153 -17.12 8.22 -3.98
C ASN A 153 -16.23 8.95 -2.95
N VAL A 154 -15.25 8.27 -2.35
CA VAL A 154 -14.27 8.86 -1.41
C VAL A 154 -13.05 9.33 -2.18
N LEU A 155 -12.49 8.44 -3.00
CA LEU A 155 -11.41 8.72 -3.95
C LEU A 155 -11.90 8.38 -5.36
N PRO A 156 -12.53 9.31 -6.07
CA PRO A 156 -13.07 9.06 -7.42
C PRO A 156 -12.06 8.46 -8.39
N ILE A 157 -12.54 7.60 -9.30
CA ILE A 157 -11.75 6.81 -10.25
C ILE A 157 -10.74 7.62 -11.08
N ASN A 158 -10.94 8.92 -11.22
CA ASN A 158 -9.96 9.81 -11.88
C ASN A 158 -8.59 9.82 -11.18
N PHE A 159 -8.52 9.56 -9.86
CA PHE A 159 -7.26 9.41 -9.14
C PHE A 159 -6.49 8.14 -9.54
N TYR A 160 -7.19 7.05 -9.83
CA TYR A 160 -6.60 5.86 -10.40
C TYR A 160 -5.94 6.14 -11.75
N TYR A 161 -6.68 6.79 -12.67
CA TYR A 161 -6.12 7.15 -13.97
C TYR A 161 -4.96 8.13 -13.87
N LYS A 162 -5.03 9.11 -12.96
CA LYS A 162 -3.95 10.03 -12.68
C LYS A 162 -2.70 9.32 -12.16
N THR A 163 -2.88 8.38 -11.23
CA THR A 163 -1.77 7.57 -10.70
C THR A 163 -1.08 6.77 -11.81
N LYS A 164 -1.85 6.13 -12.68
CA LYS A 164 -1.31 5.42 -13.85
C LYS A 164 -0.49 6.36 -14.74
N GLN A 165 -1.06 7.51 -15.10
CA GLN A 165 -0.37 8.50 -15.93
C GLN A 165 0.94 8.95 -15.28
N GLN A 166 0.96 9.23 -13.98
CA GLN A 166 2.18 9.63 -13.26
C GLN A 166 3.26 8.55 -13.30
N LEU A 167 2.89 7.26 -13.20
CA LEU A 167 3.82 6.14 -13.31
C LEU A 167 4.34 5.96 -14.74
N ASP A 168 3.44 6.08 -15.73
CA ASP A 168 3.79 6.01 -17.16
C ASP A 168 4.77 7.13 -17.55
N ASP A 169 4.51 8.37 -17.12
CA ASP A 169 5.37 9.52 -17.37
C ASP A 169 6.79 9.36 -16.79
N GLN A 170 6.92 8.55 -15.75
CA GLN A 170 8.19 8.23 -15.10
C GLN A 170 8.82 6.91 -15.58
N GLY A 171 8.19 6.22 -16.53
CA GLY A 171 8.66 4.95 -17.08
C GLY A 171 8.64 3.79 -16.08
N ILE A 172 7.80 3.88 -15.03
CA ILE A 172 7.68 2.86 -13.99
C ILE A 172 6.69 1.80 -14.44
N LYS A 173 7.10 0.52 -14.38
CA LYS A 173 6.22 -0.60 -14.70
C LYS A 173 5.29 -0.92 -13.52
N TYR A 174 4.04 -1.21 -13.83
CA TYR A 174 3.03 -1.61 -12.85
C TYR A 174 1.98 -2.51 -13.50
N GLN A 175 1.18 -3.17 -12.66
CA GLN A 175 -0.09 -3.79 -13.04
C GLN A 175 -1.23 -2.97 -12.45
N ALA A 176 -2.35 -2.86 -13.16
CA ALA A 176 -3.48 -2.07 -12.69
C ALA A 176 -4.82 -2.71 -13.13
N LYS A 177 -5.79 -2.74 -12.22
CA LYS A 177 -7.15 -3.20 -12.50
C LYS A 177 -8.17 -2.33 -11.79
N SER A 178 -9.25 -1.95 -12.49
CA SER A 178 -10.43 -1.31 -11.89
C SER A 178 -11.59 -2.30 -11.84
N TYR A 179 -12.51 -2.06 -10.90
CA TYR A 179 -13.61 -2.98 -10.59
C TYR A 179 -14.94 -2.24 -10.71
N PRO A 180 -15.81 -2.64 -11.66
CA PRO A 180 -17.15 -2.08 -11.79
C PRO A 180 -17.99 -2.42 -10.54
N ASN A 181 -18.93 -1.54 -10.22
CA ASN A 181 -19.84 -1.68 -9.07
C ASN A 181 -19.14 -1.78 -7.70
N LEU A 182 -17.89 -1.35 -7.59
CA LEU A 182 -17.14 -1.31 -6.34
C LEU A 182 -16.94 0.14 -5.91
N GLY A 183 -17.37 0.46 -4.69
CA GLY A 183 -17.14 1.74 -4.03
C GLY A 183 -15.80 1.78 -3.32
N HIS A 184 -15.67 2.64 -2.27
CA HIS A 184 -14.46 2.74 -1.43
C HIS A 184 -14.38 1.58 -0.44
N SER A 185 -14.04 0.39 -0.93
CA SER A 185 -13.95 -0.85 -0.15
C SER A 185 -13.04 -1.85 -0.83
N ILE A 186 -12.78 -2.98 -0.17
CA ILE A 186 -12.01 -4.10 -0.73
C ILE A 186 -12.97 -5.24 -1.01
N SER A 187 -13.02 -5.71 -2.25
CA SER A 187 -13.87 -6.81 -2.68
C SER A 187 -13.14 -8.16 -2.65
N GLN A 188 -13.93 -9.25 -2.67
CA GLN A 188 -13.37 -10.59 -2.81
C GLN A 188 -12.67 -10.78 -4.15
N GLU A 189 -13.14 -10.13 -5.21
CA GLU A 189 -12.50 -10.18 -6.53
C GLU A 189 -11.11 -9.54 -6.49
N GLU A 190 -10.98 -8.36 -5.85
CA GLU A 190 -9.66 -7.74 -5.63
C GLU A 190 -8.71 -8.64 -4.87
N LEU A 191 -9.20 -9.28 -3.78
CA LEU A 191 -8.36 -10.19 -2.99
C LEU A 191 -7.88 -11.39 -3.82
N ASN A 192 -8.72 -11.93 -4.70
CA ASN A 192 -8.34 -13.01 -5.59
C ASN A 192 -7.25 -12.57 -6.60
N ASP A 193 -7.41 -11.40 -7.21
CA ASP A 193 -6.43 -10.85 -8.15
C ASP A 193 -5.11 -10.49 -7.44
N LEU A 194 -5.19 -10.00 -6.20
CA LEU A 194 -4.02 -9.73 -5.36
C LEU A 194 -3.24 -11.04 -5.09
N VAL A 195 -3.93 -12.13 -4.76
CA VAL A 195 -3.29 -13.45 -4.58
C VAL A 195 -2.63 -13.89 -5.87
N ILE A 196 -3.30 -13.74 -7.03
CA ILE A 196 -2.70 -14.06 -8.34
C ILE A 196 -1.44 -13.21 -8.59
N PHE A 197 -1.45 -11.93 -8.25
CA PHE A 197 -0.27 -11.07 -8.36
C PHE A 197 0.88 -11.60 -7.49
N LEU A 198 0.61 -11.97 -6.24
CA LEU A 198 1.61 -12.51 -5.32
C LEU A 198 2.19 -13.84 -5.79
N GLU A 199 1.37 -14.72 -6.35
CA GLU A 199 1.81 -16.01 -6.93
C GLU A 199 2.73 -15.84 -8.15
N ASN A 200 2.79 -14.65 -8.77
CA ASN A 200 3.62 -14.34 -9.92
C ASN A 200 4.88 -13.49 -9.58
N LEU A 201 5.13 -13.19 -8.29
CA LEU A 201 6.33 -12.47 -7.82
C LEU A 201 7.63 -13.37 -7.87
#